data_eceb34d7a48ea6b44cecac4e51b1309c
#
_entry.id   eceb34d7a48ea6b44cecac4e51b1309c
#
_cell.length_a   1.000
_cell.length_b   1.000
_cell.length_c   1.000
_cell.angle_alpha   90.00
_cell.angle_beta   90.00
_cell.angle_gamma   90.00
#
_symmetry.space_group_name_H-M   'P 1'
#
loop_
_entity.id
_entity.type
_entity.pdbx_description
1 polymer ?
#
loop_
_entity_poly.entity_id
_entity_poly.type
_entity_poly.pdbx_seq_one_letter_code
_entity_poly.pdbx_strand_id
1 'polypeptide(L)'
;MNKNCYKYFIVSALFTAPILAQDGIVIINKSTEIDHVLAVKKELNEAKSFIKIQIYSGNRLGANKALYKYKVDFPGQFIEMKYETPNYKVWVGRFRTRMEADRKLVKVKKLFPNAFLFTP
;
A
#
# COMPACT_ATOMS: atom_id res chain seq x y z
N MET A 1 -36.49 63.08 -31.41
CA MET A 1 -36.24 61.87 -30.54
C MET A 1 -36.63 60.65 -31.35
N ASN A 2 -35.63 59.94 -31.84
CA ASN A 2 -35.83 58.82 -32.75
C ASN A 2 -36.41 57.57 -32.02
N LYS A 3 -37.62 57.19 -32.49
CA LYS A 3 -38.34 56.01 -31.94
C LYS A 3 -37.57 54.69 -32.05
N ASN A 4 -36.42 54.69 -32.75
CA ASN A 4 -35.58 53.50 -32.89
C ASN A 4 -34.57 53.32 -31.76
N CYS A 5 -34.26 54.34 -30.98
CA CYS A 5 -33.33 54.27 -29.85
C CYS A 5 -33.91 53.45 -28.66
N TYR A 6 -35.25 53.45 -28.53
CA TYR A 6 -35.92 52.68 -27.48
C TYR A 6 -35.91 51.17 -27.70
N LYS A 7 -35.88 50.72 -28.97
CA LYS A 7 -35.83 49.31 -29.31
C LYS A 7 -34.51 48.63 -28.89
N TYR A 8 -33.42 49.38 -29.00
CA TYR A 8 -32.07 48.84 -28.63
C TYR A 8 -31.83 48.86 -27.13
N PHE A 9 -32.53 49.75 -26.40
CA PHE A 9 -32.44 49.82 -24.94
C PHE A 9 -33.17 48.67 -24.26
N ILE A 10 -34.25 48.16 -24.82
CA ILE A 10 -35.01 47.03 -24.31
C ILE A 10 -34.29 45.71 -24.55
N VAL A 11 -33.54 45.58 -25.67
CA VAL A 11 -32.81 44.36 -25.99
C VAL A 11 -31.58 44.20 -25.11
N SER A 12 -30.98 45.31 -24.63
CA SER A 12 -29.79 45.26 -23.75
C SER A 12 -30.16 44.90 -22.30
N ALA A 13 -31.40 45.07 -21.86
CA ALA A 13 -31.80 44.78 -20.49
C ALA A 13 -32.14 43.33 -20.20
N LEU A 14 -32.20 42.45 -21.25
CA LEU A 14 -32.56 41.05 -21.10
C LEU A 14 -31.36 40.11 -20.91
N PHE A 15 -30.12 40.61 -20.88
CA PHE A 15 -28.93 39.76 -20.87
C PHE A 15 -28.15 39.78 -19.55
N THR A 16 -28.73 40.29 -18.47
CA THR A 16 -28.18 40.16 -17.13
C THR A 16 -28.85 39.00 -16.39
N ALA A 17 -28.61 37.78 -16.83
CA ALA A 17 -28.89 36.61 -16.00
C ALA A 17 -27.91 36.61 -14.82
N PRO A 18 -28.36 36.63 -13.57
CA PRO A 18 -27.46 36.39 -12.46
C PRO A 18 -26.95 34.96 -12.58
N ILE A 19 -25.66 34.81 -12.75
CA ILE A 19 -24.99 33.54 -12.52
C ILE A 19 -25.10 33.27 -11.02
N LEU A 20 -26.13 32.52 -10.64
CA LEU A 20 -26.19 31.90 -9.32
C LEU A 20 -25.02 30.92 -9.27
N ALA A 21 -23.92 31.33 -8.66
CA ALA A 21 -22.89 30.45 -8.23
C ALA A 21 -23.56 29.41 -7.32
N GLN A 22 -23.71 28.20 -7.83
CA GLN A 22 -24.08 27.06 -7.01
C GLN A 22 -22.86 26.76 -6.15
N ASP A 23 -22.90 27.18 -4.89
CA ASP A 23 -22.06 26.64 -3.83
C ASP A 23 -22.40 25.14 -3.74
N GLY A 24 -21.66 24.35 -4.48
CA GLY A 24 -21.67 22.91 -4.36
C GLY A 24 -21.15 22.54 -2.98
N ILE A 25 -22.03 22.46 -1.99
CA ILE A 25 -21.71 21.84 -0.71
C ILE A 25 -21.44 20.37 -1.03
N VAL A 26 -20.17 20.01 -1.17
CA VAL A 26 -19.75 18.62 -1.16
C VAL A 26 -19.99 18.11 0.27
N ILE A 27 -21.18 17.59 0.53
CA ILE A 27 -21.45 16.82 1.74
C ILE A 27 -20.68 15.50 1.56
N ILE A 28 -19.44 15.49 2.01
CA ILE A 28 -18.72 14.23 2.22
C ILE A 28 -19.42 13.58 3.42
N ASN A 29 -20.45 12.80 3.15
CA ASN A 29 -20.96 11.84 4.11
C ASN A 29 -19.84 10.84 4.38
N LYS A 30 -18.95 11.20 5.29
CA LYS A 30 -17.99 10.30 5.87
C LYS A 30 -18.80 9.27 6.65
N SER A 31 -19.22 8.23 5.96
CA SER A 31 -19.97 7.17 6.61
C SER A 31 -19.08 6.59 7.71
N THR A 32 -19.63 6.37 8.87
CA THR A 32 -18.98 5.72 10.02
C THR A 32 -18.32 4.38 9.62
N GLU A 33 -18.84 3.76 8.56
CA GLU A 33 -18.27 2.56 7.94
C GLU A 33 -16.89 2.78 7.33
N ILE A 34 -16.64 3.95 6.72
CA ILE A 34 -15.31 4.24 6.12
C ILE A 34 -14.27 4.40 7.23
N ASP A 35 -14.61 5.04 8.33
CA ASP A 35 -13.70 5.20 9.46
C ASP A 35 -13.39 3.83 10.11
N HIS A 36 -14.38 2.94 10.18
CA HIS A 36 -14.19 1.57 10.66
C HIS A 36 -13.30 0.75 9.72
N VAL A 37 -13.52 0.83 8.41
CA VAL A 37 -12.68 0.15 7.40
C VAL A 37 -11.25 0.69 7.42
N LEU A 38 -11.06 2.00 7.60
CA LEU A 38 -9.74 2.61 7.70
C LEU A 38 -9.01 2.18 8.99
N ALA A 39 -9.72 2.08 10.12
CA ALA A 39 -9.17 1.60 11.37
C ALA A 39 -8.73 0.14 11.27
N VAL A 40 -9.59 -0.73 10.74
CA VAL A 40 -9.26 -2.16 10.49
C VAL A 40 -8.10 -2.30 9.52
N LYS A 41 -8.06 -1.50 8.45
CA LYS A 41 -6.95 -1.50 7.49
C LYS A 41 -5.65 -1.04 8.13
N LYS A 42 -5.69 -0.05 9.03
CA LYS A 42 -4.52 0.42 9.78
C LYS A 42 -4.00 -0.67 10.72
N GLU A 43 -4.86 -1.32 11.49
CA GLU A 43 -4.49 -2.44 12.35
C GLU A 43 -3.92 -3.62 11.56
N LEU A 44 -4.51 -3.96 10.40
CA LEU A 44 -3.98 -4.99 9.51
C LEU A 44 -2.63 -4.61 8.91
N ASN A 45 -2.39 -3.35 8.61
CA ASN A 45 -1.10 -2.89 8.11
C ASN A 45 -0.04 -2.85 9.21
N GLU A 46 -0.39 -2.46 10.42
CA GLU A 46 0.51 -2.54 11.59
C GLU A 46 0.86 -4.00 11.92
N ALA A 47 -0.12 -4.91 11.81
CA ALA A 47 0.13 -6.35 11.94
C ALA A 47 1.00 -6.93 10.82
N LYS A 48 1.01 -6.29 9.63
CA LYS A 48 1.85 -6.68 8.48
C LYS A 48 3.26 -6.09 8.51
N SER A 49 3.51 -5.09 9.33
CA SER A 49 4.78 -4.35 9.40
C SER A 49 5.89 -5.10 10.17
N PHE A 50 5.94 -6.43 10.04
CA PHE A 50 7.07 -7.18 10.57
C PHE A 50 8.25 -7.12 9.61
N ILE A 51 9.42 -6.88 10.17
CA ILE A 51 10.68 -7.04 9.43
C ILE A 51 10.87 -8.52 9.13
N LYS A 52 11.13 -8.84 7.87
CA LYS A 52 11.41 -10.20 7.41
C LYS A 52 12.80 -10.28 6.78
N ILE A 53 13.34 -11.47 6.69
CA ILE A 53 14.60 -11.75 5.98
C ILE A 53 14.25 -12.47 4.67
N GLN A 54 14.65 -11.93 3.54
CA GLN A 54 14.55 -12.63 2.26
C GLN A 54 15.81 -13.45 2.07
N ILE A 55 15.66 -14.77 1.91
CA ILE A 55 16.78 -15.70 1.73
C ILE A 55 16.96 -16.15 0.28
N TYR A 56 15.89 -16.06 -0.52
CA TYR A 56 15.92 -16.49 -1.91
C TYR A 56 14.94 -15.68 -2.77
N SER A 57 15.31 -15.47 -4.03
CA SER A 57 14.43 -14.96 -5.08
C SER A 57 14.81 -15.60 -6.40
N GLY A 58 13.84 -16.19 -7.12
CA GLY A 58 14.08 -16.85 -8.40
C GLY A 58 13.01 -17.87 -8.75
N ASN A 59 13.40 -18.96 -9.38
CA ASN A 59 12.47 -20.00 -9.82
C ASN A 59 11.92 -20.83 -8.64
N ARG A 60 10.81 -21.52 -8.90
CA ARG A 60 10.09 -22.32 -7.88
C ARG A 60 10.95 -23.45 -7.30
N LEU A 61 11.76 -24.12 -8.16
CA LEU A 61 12.59 -25.22 -7.71
C LEU A 61 13.65 -24.76 -6.71
N GLY A 62 14.33 -23.64 -7.00
CA GLY A 62 15.30 -23.03 -6.08
C GLY A 62 14.66 -22.53 -4.79
N ALA A 63 13.45 -21.97 -4.87
CA ALA A 63 12.69 -21.55 -3.70
C ALA A 63 12.38 -22.74 -2.77
N ASN A 64 11.92 -23.86 -3.33
CA ASN A 64 11.70 -25.09 -2.55
C ASN A 64 12.99 -25.60 -1.89
N LYS A 65 14.10 -25.64 -2.61
CA LYS A 65 15.40 -26.05 -2.04
C LYS A 65 15.82 -25.14 -0.88
N ALA A 66 15.69 -23.82 -1.05
CA ALA A 66 16.00 -22.85 0.01
C ALA A 66 15.11 -23.04 1.23
N LEU A 67 13.80 -23.29 1.01
CA LEU A 67 12.83 -23.54 2.06
C LEU A 67 13.18 -24.79 2.87
N TYR A 68 13.46 -25.91 2.20
CA TYR A 68 13.85 -27.16 2.88
C TYR A 68 15.15 -27.00 3.65
N LYS A 69 16.18 -26.42 3.03
CA LYS A 69 17.45 -26.15 3.70
C LYS A 69 17.28 -25.33 4.96
N TYR A 70 16.48 -24.24 4.89
CA TYR A 70 16.22 -23.41 6.07
C TYR A 70 15.47 -24.14 7.17
N LYS A 71 14.48 -24.98 6.83
CA LYS A 71 13.71 -25.78 7.83
C LYS A 71 14.58 -26.80 8.58
N VAL A 72 15.57 -27.36 7.91
CA VAL A 72 16.51 -28.30 8.52
C VAL A 72 17.43 -27.59 9.52
N ASP A 73 17.97 -26.44 9.12
CA ASP A 73 18.94 -25.69 9.93
C ASP A 73 18.29 -24.85 11.04
N PHE A 74 17.03 -24.44 10.85
CA PHE A 74 16.27 -23.61 11.79
C PHE A 74 14.85 -24.19 12.02
N PRO A 75 14.71 -25.33 12.70
CA PRO A 75 13.41 -25.93 12.96
C PRO A 75 12.54 -25.01 13.81
N GLY A 76 11.22 -25.02 13.55
CA GLY A 76 10.26 -24.23 14.30
C GLY A 76 10.25 -22.72 14.00
N GLN A 77 11.05 -22.23 13.08
CA GLN A 77 11.06 -20.83 12.67
C GLN A 77 10.02 -20.55 11.57
N PHE A 78 9.46 -19.33 11.60
CA PHE A 78 8.53 -18.90 10.55
C PHE A 78 9.23 -18.84 9.20
N ILE A 79 8.61 -19.45 8.19
CA ILE A 79 9.06 -19.40 6.80
C ILE A 79 7.83 -19.33 5.88
N GLU A 80 7.94 -18.51 4.86
CA GLU A 80 6.89 -18.27 3.88
C GLU A 80 7.50 -18.23 2.48
N MET A 81 6.85 -18.91 1.54
CA MET A 81 7.18 -18.78 0.12
C MET A 81 6.06 -18.01 -0.57
N LYS A 82 6.41 -16.92 -1.24
CA LYS A 82 5.47 -16.06 -1.94
C LYS A 82 5.86 -15.94 -3.42
N TYR A 83 4.88 -15.99 -4.28
CA TYR A 83 5.07 -15.67 -5.69
C TYR A 83 4.83 -14.17 -5.90
N GLU A 84 5.84 -13.48 -6.37
CA GLU A 84 5.76 -12.10 -6.85
C GLU A 84 6.38 -12.05 -8.23
N THR A 85 5.52 -11.86 -9.22
CA THR A 85 5.91 -11.88 -10.64
C THR A 85 7.20 -11.11 -10.90
N PRO A 86 8.21 -11.71 -11.59
CA PRO A 86 8.20 -13.07 -12.16
C PRO A 86 8.77 -14.16 -11.24
N ASN A 87 9.14 -13.86 -9.99
CA ASN A 87 9.94 -14.71 -9.13
C ASN A 87 9.19 -15.25 -7.92
N TYR A 88 9.59 -16.43 -7.48
CA TYR A 88 9.28 -16.94 -6.15
C TYR A 88 10.29 -16.40 -5.14
N LYS A 89 9.78 -15.88 -4.03
CA LYS A 89 10.58 -15.35 -2.93
C LYS A 89 10.36 -16.20 -1.69
N VAL A 90 11.44 -16.43 -0.94
CA VAL A 90 11.38 -17.12 0.35
C VAL A 90 11.74 -16.14 1.44
N TRP A 91 10.81 -15.95 2.37
CA TRP A 91 10.90 -15.03 3.49
C TRP A 91 10.90 -15.80 4.80
N VAL A 92 11.75 -15.39 5.71
CA VAL A 92 11.89 -16.04 7.01
C VAL A 92 11.85 -15.04 8.15
N GLY A 93 11.30 -15.47 9.28
CA GLY A 93 11.15 -14.68 10.48
C GLY A 93 10.06 -13.63 10.41
N ARG A 94 9.65 -13.18 11.59
CA ARG A 94 8.74 -12.05 11.84
C ARG A 94 9.31 -11.29 13.01
N PHE A 95 10.05 -10.23 12.72
CA PHE A 95 10.74 -9.47 13.75
C PHE A 95 10.06 -8.12 13.95
N ARG A 96 9.84 -7.76 15.21
CA ARG A 96 9.27 -6.45 15.56
C ARG A 96 10.34 -5.37 15.61
N THR A 97 11.57 -5.75 15.94
CA THR A 97 12.68 -4.80 16.09
C THR A 97 13.79 -5.09 15.07
N ARG A 98 14.44 -4.03 14.63
CA ARG A 98 15.58 -4.12 13.71
C ARG A 98 16.74 -4.90 14.34
N MET A 99 16.99 -4.69 15.63
CA MET A 99 18.09 -5.36 16.34
C MET A 99 17.92 -6.88 16.39
N GLU A 100 16.70 -7.35 16.64
CA GLU A 100 16.37 -8.79 16.62
C GLU A 100 16.58 -9.38 15.22
N ALA A 101 16.09 -8.68 14.21
CA ALA A 101 16.25 -9.08 12.81
C ALA A 101 17.71 -9.14 12.38
N ASP A 102 18.53 -8.16 12.75
CA ASP A 102 19.96 -8.13 12.43
C ASP A 102 20.73 -9.29 13.09
N ARG A 103 20.43 -9.59 14.37
CA ARG A 103 21.02 -10.75 15.07
C ARG A 103 20.70 -12.07 14.35
N LYS A 104 19.47 -12.21 13.87
CA LYS A 104 19.06 -13.41 13.12
C LYS A 104 19.69 -13.43 11.74
N LEU A 105 19.78 -12.27 11.08
CA LEU A 105 20.39 -12.14 9.76
C LEU A 105 21.84 -12.65 9.74
N VAL A 106 22.63 -12.30 10.76
CA VAL A 106 24.02 -12.79 10.88
C VAL A 106 24.09 -14.32 10.86
N LYS A 107 23.17 -14.99 11.56
CA LYS A 107 23.10 -16.47 11.57
C LYS A 107 22.65 -17.00 10.20
N VAL A 108 21.64 -16.38 9.60
CA VAL A 108 21.09 -16.80 8.30
C VAL A 108 22.10 -16.59 7.16
N LYS A 109 22.90 -15.54 7.19
CA LYS A 109 23.93 -15.26 6.17
C LYS A 109 25.03 -16.32 6.08
N LYS A 110 25.25 -17.08 7.13
CA LYS A 110 26.21 -18.22 7.08
C LYS A 110 25.78 -19.30 6.08
N LEU A 111 24.46 -19.46 5.88
CA LEU A 111 23.87 -20.44 4.97
C LEU A 111 23.36 -19.84 3.66
N PHE A 112 22.94 -18.57 3.74
CA PHE A 112 22.38 -17.80 2.64
C PHE A 112 23.06 -16.43 2.56
N PRO A 113 24.24 -16.32 1.93
CA PRO A 113 25.05 -15.08 1.90
C PRO A 113 24.30 -13.87 1.35
N ASN A 114 23.38 -14.09 0.41
CA ASN A 114 22.57 -13.04 -0.23
C ASN A 114 21.31 -12.65 0.55
N ALA A 115 21.17 -13.15 1.78
CA ALA A 115 20.02 -12.80 2.61
C ALA A 115 20.07 -11.32 3.03
N PHE A 116 18.91 -10.66 3.04
CA PHE A 116 18.79 -9.27 3.47
C PHE A 116 17.46 -9.02 4.20
N LEU A 117 17.44 -7.96 5.00
CA LEU A 117 16.24 -7.50 5.72
C LEU A 117 15.39 -6.62 4.81
N PHE A 118 14.07 -6.76 4.95
CA PHE A 118 13.11 -5.86 4.35
C PHE A 118 11.81 -5.81 5.17
N THR A 119 11.01 -4.79 4.95
CA THR A 119 9.66 -4.67 5.50
C THR A 119 8.70 -4.71 4.31
N PRO A 120 7.82 -5.73 4.23
CA PRO A 120 6.90 -5.87 3.10
C PRO A 120 5.81 -4.83 3.10
#